data_6cdf8def4e74c87ef77827afe2354fbb
#
_entry.id   6cdf8def4e74c87ef77827afe2354fbb
#
_cell.length_a   1.000
_cell.length_b   1.000
_cell.length_c   1.000
_cell.angle_alpha   90.00
_cell.angle_beta   90.00
_cell.angle_gamma   90.00
#
_symmetry.space_group_name_H-M   'P 1'
#
loop_
_entity.id
_entity.type
_entity.pdbx_description
1 polymer ?
#
loop_
_entity_poly.entity_id
_entity_poly.type
_entity_poly.pdbx_seq_one_letter_code
_entity_poly.pdbx_strand_id
1 'polypeptide(L)'
;LQFTINRSDIDGSLGDNRAELEKMAKTLRPILEDSLASVHSIHIIGMASADGPFGFNTNLAYQRAVAAGRWLQDRMAIAPEMKERILADVRPEGWEPVLEAMRQAGDPDAADVEAILERYPADGNNDDVQEREIRRLSCWERIRTNYLQRDRKVEYRYTYTLKSFTSDEELLRMYATRPDAFSEEEFFRVAELMPSLAEKIEAYRKLLAYYPASEVGKNNLAVLEHEWLMTNSRKGGVK
;
A
#
# COMPACT_ATOMS: atom_id res chain seq x y z
N LEU A 1 -11.70 0.45 4.79
CA LEU A 1 -13.15 0.31 5.05
C LEU A 1 -13.45 0.67 6.49
N GLN A 2 -14.56 1.35 6.73
CA GLN A 2 -15.04 1.73 8.04
C GLN A 2 -16.14 0.77 8.51
N PHE A 3 -16.25 0.60 9.83
CA PHE A 3 -17.26 -0.26 10.45
C PHE A 3 -18.00 0.48 11.55
N THR A 4 -19.29 0.15 11.68
CA THR A 4 -20.09 0.59 12.80
C THR A 4 -19.56 -0.05 14.11
N ILE A 5 -19.77 0.62 15.23
CA ILE A 5 -19.36 0.12 16.55
C ILE A 5 -19.92 -1.29 16.78
N ASN A 6 -19.09 -2.21 17.27
CA ASN A 6 -19.44 -3.61 17.54
C ASN A 6 -19.98 -4.40 16.33
N ARG A 7 -19.72 -3.93 15.10
CA ARG A 7 -20.15 -4.61 13.87
C ARG A 7 -18.95 -5.00 13.00
N SER A 8 -19.12 -6.10 12.26
CA SER A 8 -18.16 -6.60 11.27
C SER A 8 -18.76 -6.75 9.87
N ASP A 9 -20.05 -6.52 9.71
CA ASP A 9 -20.71 -6.47 8.39
C ASP A 9 -20.27 -5.22 7.63
N ILE A 10 -20.10 -5.37 6.32
CA ILE A 10 -19.72 -4.27 5.44
C ILE A 10 -21.00 -3.50 5.04
N ASP A 11 -21.07 -2.28 5.51
CA ASP A 11 -22.09 -1.31 5.08
C ASP A 11 -21.50 -0.38 4.03
N GLY A 12 -21.92 -0.55 2.78
CA GLY A 12 -21.47 0.29 1.66
C GLY A 12 -21.95 1.74 1.72
N SER A 13 -22.90 2.06 2.61
CA SER A 13 -23.39 3.42 2.81
C SER A 13 -22.66 4.18 3.93
N LEU A 14 -21.84 3.48 4.71
CA LEU A 14 -21.07 4.08 5.80
C LEU A 14 -19.85 4.83 5.26
N GLY A 15 -19.80 6.14 5.49
CA GLY A 15 -18.69 6.98 5.05
C GLY A 15 -18.34 6.77 3.56
N ASP A 16 -17.08 6.54 3.28
CA ASP A 16 -16.55 6.34 1.93
C ASP A 16 -16.46 4.86 1.50
N ASN A 17 -17.10 3.94 2.23
CA ASN A 17 -16.92 2.50 2.04
C ASN A 17 -17.13 2.05 0.58
N ARG A 18 -18.15 2.57 -0.10
CA ARG A 18 -18.39 2.23 -1.51
C ARG A 18 -17.20 2.62 -2.39
N ALA A 19 -16.69 3.83 -2.23
CA ALA A 19 -15.56 4.32 -3.01
C ALA A 19 -14.28 3.54 -2.70
N GLU A 20 -14.04 3.22 -1.45
CA GLU A 20 -12.87 2.43 -1.03
C GLU A 20 -12.93 0.98 -1.53
N LEU A 21 -14.11 0.34 -1.52
CA LEU A 21 -14.32 -0.98 -2.10
C LEU A 21 -14.08 -0.99 -3.62
N GLU A 22 -14.59 0.01 -4.32
CA GLU A 22 -14.37 0.17 -5.76
C GLU A 22 -12.89 0.44 -6.07
N LYS A 23 -12.22 1.28 -5.28
CA LYS A 23 -10.78 1.56 -5.40
C LYS A 23 -9.95 0.29 -5.19
N MET A 24 -10.25 -0.50 -4.16
CA MET A 24 -9.58 -1.79 -3.90
C MET A 24 -9.74 -2.74 -5.10
N ALA A 25 -10.95 -2.91 -5.60
CA ALA A 25 -11.22 -3.76 -6.75
C ALA A 25 -10.50 -3.25 -8.02
N LYS A 26 -10.50 -1.94 -8.27
CA LYS A 26 -9.81 -1.32 -9.39
C LYS A 26 -8.29 -1.48 -9.31
N THR A 27 -7.72 -1.46 -8.12
CA THR A 27 -6.27 -1.64 -7.90
C THR A 27 -5.85 -3.10 -8.08
N LEU A 28 -6.61 -4.06 -7.55
CA LEU A 28 -6.22 -5.46 -7.55
C LEU A 28 -6.55 -6.17 -8.87
N ARG A 29 -7.63 -5.79 -9.55
CA ARG A 29 -8.06 -6.46 -10.80
C ARG A 29 -6.98 -6.52 -11.87
N PRO A 30 -6.29 -5.42 -12.24
CA PRO A 30 -5.22 -5.47 -13.23
C PRO A 30 -4.10 -6.44 -12.86
N ILE A 31 -3.77 -6.53 -11.56
CA ILE A 31 -2.71 -7.43 -11.06
C ILE A 31 -3.16 -8.89 -11.12
N LEU A 32 -4.41 -9.17 -10.75
CA LEU A 32 -4.98 -10.53 -10.77
C LEU A 32 -5.20 -11.07 -12.19
N GLU A 33 -5.50 -10.19 -13.15
CA GLU A 33 -5.73 -10.51 -14.55
C GLU A 33 -4.44 -10.49 -15.39
N ASP A 34 -3.32 -9.99 -14.83
CA ASP A 34 -2.06 -9.90 -15.55
C ASP A 34 -1.35 -11.26 -15.61
N SER A 35 -1.18 -11.78 -16.83
CA SER A 35 -0.47 -13.05 -17.07
C SER A 35 1.02 -13.02 -16.70
N LEU A 36 1.61 -11.84 -16.52
CA LEU A 36 2.99 -11.65 -16.06
C LEU A 36 3.09 -11.54 -14.54
N ALA A 37 1.98 -11.31 -13.84
CA ALA A 37 1.98 -11.18 -12.39
C ALA A 37 1.74 -12.53 -11.71
N SER A 38 2.52 -12.78 -10.67
CA SER A 38 2.31 -13.89 -9.74
C SER A 38 2.00 -13.31 -8.35
N VAL A 39 0.74 -13.37 -7.95
CA VAL A 39 0.32 -12.88 -6.62
C VAL A 39 0.65 -13.93 -5.58
N HIS A 40 1.42 -13.54 -4.57
CA HIS A 40 1.86 -14.43 -3.48
C HIS A 40 0.88 -14.41 -2.30
N SER A 41 0.44 -13.23 -1.90
CA SER A 41 -0.51 -13.09 -0.80
C SER A 41 -1.29 -11.77 -0.91
N ILE A 42 -2.50 -11.81 -0.36
CA ILE A 42 -3.34 -10.64 -0.09
C ILE A 42 -3.71 -10.69 1.38
N HIS A 43 -3.09 -9.85 2.20
CA HIS A 43 -3.38 -9.74 3.62
C HIS A 43 -4.48 -8.70 3.84
N ILE A 44 -5.54 -9.12 4.48
CA ILE A 44 -6.63 -8.25 4.93
C ILE A 44 -6.43 -8.05 6.43
N ILE A 45 -6.06 -6.85 6.83
CA ILE A 45 -5.71 -6.53 8.21
C ILE A 45 -6.89 -5.82 8.85
N GLY A 46 -7.60 -6.52 9.72
CA GLY A 46 -8.70 -5.95 10.49
C GLY A 46 -8.18 -5.19 11.72
N MET A 47 -8.86 -4.10 12.04
CA MET A 47 -8.59 -3.26 13.18
C MET A 47 -9.87 -3.01 13.97
N ALA A 48 -9.73 -2.84 15.28
CA ALA A 48 -10.76 -2.36 16.17
C ALA A 48 -10.19 -1.23 17.01
N SER A 49 -11.05 -0.29 17.39
CA SER A 49 -10.66 0.82 18.27
C SER A 49 -10.25 0.33 19.64
N ALA A 50 -9.42 1.10 20.34
CA ALA A 50 -8.91 0.77 21.67
C ALA A 50 -9.99 0.68 22.76
N ASP A 51 -11.22 1.15 22.50
CA ASP A 51 -12.33 1.10 23.45
C ASP A 51 -12.99 -0.30 23.49
N GLY A 52 -12.97 -0.93 24.64
CA GLY A 52 -13.52 -2.25 24.92
C GLY A 52 -12.47 -3.31 25.23
N PRO A 53 -12.89 -4.46 25.78
CA PRO A 53 -11.97 -5.50 26.20
C PRO A 53 -11.08 -5.99 25.05
N PHE A 54 -9.77 -6.07 25.28
CA PHE A 54 -8.77 -6.41 24.26
C PHE A 54 -9.12 -7.71 23.49
N GLY A 55 -9.50 -8.76 24.20
CA GLY A 55 -9.88 -10.03 23.55
C GLY A 55 -11.13 -9.94 22.67
N PHE A 56 -12.11 -9.12 23.06
CA PHE A 56 -13.29 -8.83 22.24
C PHE A 56 -12.91 -8.07 20.98
N ASN A 57 -12.09 -7.03 21.11
CA ASN A 57 -11.64 -6.21 19.99
C ASN A 57 -10.76 -6.98 19.00
N THR A 58 -9.89 -7.86 19.49
CA THR A 58 -9.10 -8.76 18.64
C THR A 58 -10.01 -9.67 17.80
N ASN A 59 -11.03 -10.29 18.41
CA ASN A 59 -11.98 -11.10 17.66
C ASN A 59 -12.80 -10.28 16.67
N LEU A 60 -13.26 -9.08 17.06
CA LEU A 60 -14.01 -8.17 16.18
C LEU A 60 -13.16 -7.72 14.98
N ALA A 61 -11.88 -7.40 15.20
CA ALA A 61 -10.92 -7.08 14.15
C ALA A 61 -10.77 -8.25 13.16
N TYR A 62 -10.62 -9.48 13.66
CA TYR A 62 -10.57 -10.68 12.82
C TYR A 62 -11.84 -10.86 11.98
N GLN A 63 -13.03 -10.72 12.58
CA GLN A 63 -14.29 -10.81 11.85
C GLN A 63 -14.43 -9.76 10.76
N ARG A 64 -13.92 -8.55 10.96
CA ARG A 64 -13.85 -7.49 9.94
C ARG A 64 -12.94 -7.89 8.77
N ALA A 65 -11.75 -8.42 9.07
CA ALA A 65 -10.84 -8.92 8.04
C ALA A 65 -11.48 -10.04 7.22
N VAL A 66 -12.13 -11.00 7.87
CA VAL A 66 -12.83 -12.12 7.21
C VAL A 66 -13.96 -11.61 6.33
N ALA A 67 -14.77 -10.66 6.81
CA ALA A 67 -15.86 -10.07 6.03
C ALA A 67 -15.35 -9.36 4.76
N ALA A 68 -14.27 -8.59 4.90
CA ALA A 68 -13.64 -7.90 3.77
C ALA A 68 -13.00 -8.88 2.78
N GLY A 69 -12.37 -9.95 3.27
CA GLY A 69 -11.81 -11.02 2.43
C GLY A 69 -12.89 -11.75 1.63
N ARG A 70 -14.02 -12.08 2.24
CA ARG A 70 -15.18 -12.69 1.55
C ARG A 70 -15.74 -11.77 0.49
N TRP A 71 -15.94 -10.48 0.83
CA TRP A 71 -16.39 -9.50 -0.14
C TRP A 71 -15.46 -9.44 -1.36
N LEU A 72 -14.13 -9.43 -1.13
CA LEU A 72 -13.14 -9.44 -2.20
C LEU A 72 -13.25 -10.68 -3.08
N GLN A 73 -13.36 -11.87 -2.47
CA GLN A 73 -13.52 -13.14 -3.18
C GLN A 73 -14.76 -13.16 -4.08
N ASP A 74 -15.89 -12.68 -3.56
CA ASP A 74 -17.15 -12.66 -4.29
C ASP A 74 -17.15 -11.63 -5.43
N ARG A 75 -16.58 -10.44 -5.16
CA ARG A 75 -16.57 -9.33 -6.13
C ARG A 75 -15.62 -9.52 -7.28
N MET A 76 -14.48 -10.19 -7.03
CA MET A 76 -13.40 -10.36 -8.00
C MET A 76 -13.49 -11.68 -8.79
N ALA A 77 -14.48 -12.52 -8.52
CA ALA A 77 -14.56 -13.88 -9.08
C ALA A 77 -13.21 -14.63 -8.99
N ILE A 78 -12.57 -14.54 -7.81
CA ILE A 78 -11.21 -15.02 -7.57
C ILE A 78 -11.15 -16.54 -7.74
N ALA A 79 -10.16 -17.01 -8.50
CA ALA A 79 -9.93 -18.43 -8.71
C ALA A 79 -9.71 -19.18 -7.37
N PRO A 80 -10.16 -20.45 -7.27
CA PRO A 80 -10.07 -21.21 -6.02
C PRO A 80 -8.66 -21.22 -5.40
N GLU A 81 -7.62 -21.36 -6.24
CA GLU A 81 -6.21 -21.41 -5.83
C GLU A 81 -5.74 -20.09 -5.22
N MET A 82 -6.32 -18.98 -5.66
CA MET A 82 -6.01 -17.65 -5.16
C MET A 82 -6.72 -17.36 -3.84
N LYS A 83 -7.86 -18.01 -3.56
CA LYS A 83 -8.61 -17.82 -2.31
C LYS A 83 -7.78 -18.17 -1.09
N GLU A 84 -6.93 -19.18 -1.19
CA GLU A 84 -6.02 -19.62 -0.11
C GLU A 84 -4.91 -18.60 0.19
N ARG A 85 -4.65 -17.68 -0.75
CA ARG A 85 -3.67 -16.60 -0.59
C ARG A 85 -4.26 -15.32 0.01
N ILE A 86 -5.56 -15.30 0.25
CA ILE A 86 -6.24 -14.20 0.93
C ILE A 86 -6.27 -14.53 2.42
N LEU A 87 -5.43 -13.84 3.17
CA LEU A 87 -5.18 -14.08 4.59
C LEU A 87 -5.84 -12.99 5.43
N ALA A 88 -6.54 -13.41 6.48
CA ALA A 88 -7.13 -12.49 7.45
C ALA A 88 -6.16 -12.33 8.63
N ASP A 89 -5.66 -11.11 8.80
CA ASP A 89 -4.78 -10.72 9.90
C ASP A 89 -5.50 -9.76 10.84
N VAL A 90 -4.96 -9.61 12.04
CA VAL A 90 -5.44 -8.64 13.02
C VAL A 90 -4.31 -7.73 13.45
N ARG A 91 -4.63 -6.44 13.61
CA ARG A 91 -3.79 -5.48 14.30
C ARG A 91 -4.64 -4.81 15.38
N PRO A 92 -4.52 -5.27 16.62
CA PRO A 92 -5.15 -4.58 17.73
C PRO A 92 -4.59 -3.15 17.81
N GLU A 93 -5.47 -2.17 17.81
CA GLU A 93 -5.06 -0.78 18.00
C GLU A 93 -5.06 -0.49 19.51
N GLY A 94 -3.92 -0.02 20.02
CA GLY A 94 -3.80 0.49 21.37
C GLY A 94 -4.22 1.96 21.48
N TRP A 95 -3.88 2.59 22.60
CA TRP A 95 -4.21 3.98 22.85
C TRP A 95 -3.18 4.97 22.28
N GLU A 96 -1.96 4.50 21.89
CA GLU A 96 -0.92 5.34 21.31
C GLU A 96 -1.36 6.06 20.02
N PRO A 97 -2.06 5.42 19.06
CA PRO A 97 -2.59 6.10 17.88
C PRO A 97 -3.63 7.17 18.22
N VAL A 98 -4.42 6.95 19.27
CA VAL A 98 -5.40 7.94 19.78
C VAL A 98 -4.67 9.16 20.35
N LEU A 99 -3.68 8.93 21.22
CA LEU A 99 -2.84 9.99 21.77
C LEU A 99 -2.16 10.81 20.67
N GLU A 100 -1.57 10.14 19.69
CA GLU A 100 -0.92 10.84 18.57
C GLU A 100 -1.90 11.69 17.77
N ALA A 101 -3.11 11.19 17.54
CA ALA A 101 -4.17 11.95 16.87
C ALA A 101 -4.63 13.17 17.69
N MET A 102 -4.70 13.04 19.02
CA MET A 102 -5.01 14.16 19.91
C MET A 102 -3.92 15.23 19.87
N ARG A 103 -2.63 14.82 19.88
CA ARG A 103 -1.49 15.74 19.76
C ARG A 103 -1.51 16.49 18.42
N GLN A 104 -1.74 15.79 17.32
CA GLN A 104 -1.83 16.40 15.98
C GLN A 104 -2.98 17.40 15.88
N ALA A 105 -4.08 17.13 16.59
CA ALA A 105 -5.22 18.04 16.66
C ALA A 105 -5.03 19.22 17.65
N GLY A 106 -3.93 19.23 18.41
CA GLY A 106 -3.71 20.21 19.48
C GLY A 106 -4.73 20.09 20.63
N ASP A 107 -5.23 18.86 20.89
CA ASP A 107 -6.21 18.61 21.93
C ASP A 107 -5.56 18.86 23.32
N PRO A 108 -6.14 19.76 24.14
CA PRO A 108 -5.54 20.13 25.44
C PRO A 108 -5.45 18.97 26.43
N ASP A 109 -6.30 17.95 26.30
CA ASP A 109 -6.33 16.80 27.20
C ASP A 109 -5.43 15.65 26.75
N ALA A 110 -4.63 15.83 25.69
CA ALA A 110 -3.65 14.83 25.25
C ALA A 110 -2.66 14.46 26.37
N ALA A 111 -2.27 15.44 27.20
CA ALA A 111 -1.35 15.22 28.33
C ALA A 111 -1.94 14.28 29.41
N ASP A 112 -3.25 14.32 29.63
CA ASP A 112 -3.91 13.43 30.60
C ASP A 112 -3.91 11.98 30.10
N VAL A 113 -4.16 11.77 28.79
CA VAL A 113 -4.07 10.45 28.17
C VAL A 113 -2.63 9.94 28.22
N GLU A 114 -1.65 10.78 27.86
CA GLU A 114 -0.22 10.46 27.92
C GLU A 114 0.20 9.98 29.30
N ALA A 115 -0.17 10.70 30.36
CA ALA A 115 0.14 10.33 31.73
C ALA A 115 -0.45 8.96 32.13
N ILE A 116 -1.60 8.58 31.58
CA ILE A 116 -2.19 7.26 31.80
C ILE A 116 -1.35 6.19 31.07
N LEU A 117 -0.96 6.41 29.81
CA LEU A 117 -0.18 5.46 29.03
C LEU A 117 1.22 5.25 29.64
N GLU A 118 1.86 6.31 30.12
CA GLU A 118 3.15 6.21 30.82
C GLU A 118 3.05 5.41 32.12
N ARG A 119 1.95 5.61 32.85
CA ARG A 119 1.71 4.90 34.12
C ARG A 119 1.38 3.42 33.93
N TYR A 120 0.73 3.07 32.84
CA TYR A 120 0.29 1.73 32.51
C TYR A 120 0.74 1.36 31.07
N PRO A 121 2.05 1.06 30.86
CA PRO A 121 2.56 0.70 29.55
C PRO A 121 1.80 -0.49 28.95
N ALA A 122 1.56 -0.45 27.65
CA ALA A 122 0.86 -1.52 26.93
C ALA A 122 1.69 -2.82 26.94
N ASP A 123 1.12 -3.88 27.48
CA ASP A 123 1.74 -5.22 27.54
C ASP A 123 0.72 -6.35 27.26
N GLY A 124 -0.42 -5.99 26.65
CA GLY A 124 -1.56 -6.89 26.42
C GLY A 124 -2.44 -7.12 27.64
N ASN A 125 -1.99 -6.78 28.85
CA ASN A 125 -2.79 -6.85 30.08
C ASN A 125 -3.23 -5.46 30.53
N ASN A 126 -2.46 -4.44 30.21
CA ASN A 126 -2.71 -3.07 30.65
C ASN A 126 -3.66 -2.31 29.73
N ASP A 127 -3.97 -2.81 28.52
CA ASP A 127 -4.88 -2.14 27.59
C ASP A 127 -6.27 -1.93 28.23
N ASP A 128 -6.82 -2.93 28.93
CA ASP A 128 -8.08 -2.81 29.64
C ASP A 128 -7.99 -1.88 30.85
N VAL A 129 -6.81 -1.73 31.44
CA VAL A 129 -6.54 -0.76 32.54
C VAL A 129 -6.47 0.65 31.98
N GLN A 130 -5.74 0.85 30.89
CA GLN A 130 -5.65 2.14 30.18
C GLN A 130 -7.06 2.61 29.78
N GLU A 131 -7.88 1.74 29.14
CA GLU A 131 -9.26 2.06 28.78
C GLU A 131 -10.07 2.54 30.00
N ARG A 132 -10.03 1.79 31.08
CA ARG A 132 -10.78 2.11 32.29
C ARG A 132 -10.42 3.48 32.87
N GLU A 133 -9.14 3.83 32.90
CA GLU A 133 -8.68 5.12 33.41
C GLU A 133 -9.01 6.26 32.45
N ILE A 134 -8.83 6.06 31.13
CA ILE A 134 -9.17 7.05 30.10
C ILE A 134 -10.68 7.33 30.10
N ARG A 135 -11.52 6.31 30.28
CA ARG A 135 -12.99 6.49 30.41
C ARG A 135 -13.43 7.35 31.57
N ARG A 136 -12.59 7.53 32.59
CA ARG A 136 -12.88 8.40 33.75
C ARG A 136 -12.53 9.86 33.50
N LEU A 137 -11.80 10.16 32.44
CA LEU A 137 -11.47 11.53 32.07
C LEU A 137 -12.74 12.29 31.65
N SER A 138 -12.81 13.57 31.99
CA SER A 138 -13.91 14.44 31.60
C SER A 138 -14.05 14.62 30.09
N CYS A 139 -12.96 14.41 29.35
CA CYS A 139 -12.90 14.48 27.89
C CYS A 139 -13.31 13.17 27.19
N TRP A 140 -13.71 12.11 27.90
CA TRP A 140 -14.02 10.80 27.32
C TRP A 140 -14.94 10.85 26.11
N GLU A 141 -16.07 11.57 26.19
CA GLU A 141 -17.03 11.66 25.10
C GLU A 141 -16.43 12.31 23.84
N ARG A 142 -15.51 13.26 24.01
CA ARG A 142 -14.79 13.87 22.91
C ARG A 142 -13.80 12.89 22.29
N ILE A 143 -13.03 12.13 23.12
CA ILE A 143 -12.13 11.08 22.66
C ILE A 143 -12.91 10.04 21.85
N ARG A 144 -14.01 9.54 22.38
CA ARG A 144 -14.84 8.53 21.74
C ARG A 144 -15.39 8.98 20.38
N THR A 145 -15.81 10.22 20.28
CA THR A 145 -16.46 10.74 19.08
C THR A 145 -15.45 11.14 18.01
N ASN A 146 -14.33 11.75 18.39
CA ASN A 146 -13.44 12.38 17.43
C ASN A 146 -12.28 11.47 16.99
N TYR A 147 -11.85 10.51 17.84
CA TYR A 147 -10.62 9.77 17.60
C TYR A 147 -10.85 8.27 17.38
N LEU A 148 -11.74 7.61 18.12
CA LEU A 148 -11.88 6.14 18.07
C LEU A 148 -12.50 5.60 16.78
N GLN A 149 -13.31 6.38 16.05
CA GLN A 149 -13.88 5.92 14.77
C GLN A 149 -12.82 5.60 13.72
N ARG A 150 -11.68 6.27 13.76
CA ARG A 150 -10.57 6.11 12.80
C ARG A 150 -9.97 4.70 12.79
N ASP A 151 -10.04 4.00 13.93
CA ASP A 151 -9.41 2.69 14.13
C ASP A 151 -10.35 1.53 13.86
N ARG A 152 -11.64 1.81 13.56
CA ARG A 152 -12.64 0.81 13.16
C ARG A 152 -12.59 0.58 11.66
N LYS A 153 -11.48 0.05 11.16
CA LYS A 153 -11.19 -0.06 9.73
C LYS A 153 -10.57 -1.40 9.34
N VAL A 154 -10.45 -1.60 8.05
CA VAL A 154 -9.67 -2.68 7.44
C VAL A 154 -8.68 -2.06 6.48
N GLU A 155 -7.45 -2.53 6.54
CA GLU A 155 -6.40 -2.28 5.55
C GLU A 155 -6.17 -3.54 4.73
N TYR A 156 -5.65 -3.40 3.51
CA TYR A 156 -5.21 -4.53 2.72
C TYR A 156 -3.79 -4.30 2.22
N ARG A 157 -3.01 -5.39 2.18
CA ARG A 157 -1.65 -5.44 1.66
C ARG A 157 -1.55 -6.62 0.70
N TYR A 158 -1.03 -6.40 -0.47
CA TYR A 158 -0.80 -7.46 -1.43
C TYR A 158 0.68 -7.50 -1.84
N THR A 159 1.16 -8.73 -2.08
CA THR A 159 2.51 -8.99 -2.54
C THR A 159 2.46 -9.81 -3.81
N TYR A 160 3.13 -9.34 -4.84
CA TYR A 160 3.23 -10.03 -6.12
C TYR A 160 4.62 -9.82 -6.73
N THR A 161 4.99 -10.70 -7.64
CA THR A 161 6.16 -10.53 -8.50
C THR A 161 5.71 -10.47 -9.95
N LEU A 162 6.42 -9.68 -10.76
CA LEU A 162 6.33 -9.73 -12.20
C LEU A 162 7.34 -10.74 -12.74
N LYS A 163 6.97 -11.44 -13.80
CA LYS A 163 7.85 -12.38 -14.48
C LYS A 163 9.02 -11.61 -15.09
N SER A 164 10.25 -12.04 -14.78
CA SER A 164 11.45 -11.54 -15.46
C SER A 164 11.57 -12.15 -16.86
N PHE A 165 12.07 -11.37 -17.80
CA PHE A 165 12.28 -11.82 -19.17
C PHE A 165 13.64 -12.52 -19.30
N THR A 166 13.64 -13.74 -19.88
CA THR A 166 14.80 -14.63 -19.86
C THR A 166 15.63 -14.60 -21.15
N SER A 167 15.09 -14.05 -22.24
CA SER A 167 15.79 -13.90 -23.51
C SER A 167 15.74 -12.47 -24.05
N ASP A 168 16.77 -12.08 -24.82
CA ASP A 168 16.82 -10.77 -25.47
C ASP A 168 15.65 -10.58 -26.45
N GLU A 169 15.21 -11.63 -27.12
CA GLU A 169 14.07 -11.58 -28.04
C GLU A 169 12.75 -11.32 -27.29
N GLU A 170 12.51 -12.01 -26.17
CA GLU A 170 11.36 -11.77 -25.31
C GLU A 170 11.39 -10.36 -24.74
N LEU A 171 12.56 -9.93 -24.25
CA LEU A 171 12.79 -8.61 -23.69
C LEU A 171 12.44 -7.50 -24.70
N LEU A 172 12.97 -7.54 -25.92
CA LEU A 172 12.71 -6.54 -26.94
C LEU A 172 11.23 -6.53 -27.38
N ARG A 173 10.61 -7.71 -27.49
CA ARG A 173 9.17 -7.80 -27.80
C ARG A 173 8.30 -7.16 -26.72
N MET A 174 8.61 -7.44 -25.46
CA MET A 174 7.86 -6.93 -24.33
C MET A 174 8.11 -5.44 -24.07
N TYR A 175 9.30 -4.95 -24.39
CA TYR A 175 9.64 -3.52 -24.30
C TYR A 175 8.70 -2.63 -25.13
N ALA A 176 8.20 -3.13 -26.25
CA ALA A 176 7.26 -2.40 -27.09
C ALA A 176 5.83 -2.36 -26.52
N THR A 177 5.41 -3.39 -25.76
CA THR A 177 4.02 -3.58 -25.34
C THR A 177 3.78 -3.45 -23.86
N ARG A 178 4.73 -3.85 -23.02
CA ARG A 178 4.62 -3.93 -21.55
C ARG A 178 5.84 -3.39 -20.81
N PRO A 179 6.29 -2.15 -21.11
CA PRO A 179 7.42 -1.55 -20.41
C PRO A 179 7.15 -1.32 -18.90
N ASP A 180 5.88 -1.31 -18.50
CA ASP A 180 5.42 -1.25 -17.12
C ASP A 180 5.82 -2.47 -16.27
N ALA A 181 6.12 -3.60 -16.93
CA ALA A 181 6.51 -4.85 -16.28
C ALA A 181 8.05 -5.01 -16.15
N PHE A 182 8.83 -4.03 -16.60
CA PHE A 182 10.29 -4.09 -16.61
C PHE A 182 10.90 -3.68 -15.28
N SER A 183 11.91 -4.41 -14.83
CA SER A 183 12.86 -3.96 -13.81
C SER A 183 13.83 -2.92 -14.39
N GLU A 184 14.53 -2.21 -13.51
CA GLU A 184 15.55 -1.24 -13.92
C GLU A 184 16.69 -1.92 -14.71
N GLU A 185 17.12 -3.11 -14.29
CA GLU A 185 18.15 -3.92 -14.95
C GLU A 185 17.73 -4.36 -16.36
N GLU A 186 16.47 -4.72 -16.52
CA GLU A 186 15.90 -5.08 -17.84
C GLU A 186 15.89 -3.90 -18.80
N PHE A 187 15.60 -2.69 -18.31
CA PHE A 187 15.76 -1.48 -19.12
C PHE A 187 17.20 -1.21 -19.54
N PHE A 188 18.18 -1.44 -18.64
CA PHE A 188 19.59 -1.32 -19.01
C PHE A 188 19.96 -2.31 -20.10
N ARG A 189 19.49 -3.56 -19.97
CA ARG A 189 19.71 -4.58 -21.00
C ARG A 189 19.07 -4.20 -22.35
N VAL A 190 17.86 -3.64 -22.34
CA VAL A 190 17.23 -3.10 -23.56
C VAL A 190 18.12 -2.04 -24.20
N ALA A 191 18.60 -1.07 -23.42
CA ALA A 191 19.45 0.00 -23.94
C ALA A 191 20.77 -0.55 -24.55
N GLU A 192 21.34 -1.61 -24.00
CA GLU A 192 22.50 -2.29 -24.59
C GLU A 192 22.17 -2.91 -25.94
N LEU A 193 20.99 -3.52 -26.07
CA LEU A 193 20.55 -4.21 -27.29
C LEU A 193 20.09 -3.25 -28.41
N MET A 194 19.88 -1.98 -28.10
CA MET A 194 19.46 -1.00 -29.10
C MET A 194 20.56 -0.74 -30.13
N PRO A 195 20.24 -0.82 -31.45
CA PRO A 195 21.25 -0.77 -32.50
C PRO A 195 21.82 0.63 -32.76
N SER A 196 21.13 1.68 -32.38
CA SER A 196 21.57 3.06 -32.62
C SER A 196 21.64 3.88 -31.33
N LEU A 197 22.50 4.92 -31.35
CA LEU A 197 22.64 5.87 -30.26
C LEU A 197 21.28 6.56 -29.92
N ALA A 198 20.50 6.89 -30.94
CA ALA A 198 19.19 7.49 -30.75
C ALA A 198 18.22 6.57 -30.01
N GLU A 199 18.19 5.29 -30.37
CA GLU A 199 17.36 4.29 -29.72
C GLU A 199 17.81 3.99 -28.28
N LYS A 200 19.13 4.01 -28.02
CA LYS A 200 19.67 3.92 -26.65
C LYS A 200 19.22 5.08 -25.77
N ILE A 201 19.28 6.30 -26.31
CA ILE A 201 18.78 7.51 -25.62
C ILE A 201 17.29 7.36 -25.27
N GLU A 202 16.48 6.90 -26.24
CA GLU A 202 15.03 6.70 -25.99
C GLU A 202 14.76 5.60 -24.96
N ALA A 203 15.58 4.54 -24.92
CA ALA A 203 15.47 3.50 -23.91
C ALA A 203 15.73 4.04 -22.51
N TYR A 204 16.76 4.89 -22.33
CA TYR A 204 17.04 5.52 -21.04
C TYR A 204 16.01 6.57 -20.66
N ARG A 205 15.45 7.33 -21.59
CA ARG A 205 14.34 8.24 -21.32
C ARG A 205 13.10 7.49 -20.83
N LYS A 206 12.80 6.35 -21.46
CA LYS A 206 11.72 5.49 -21.06
C LYS A 206 11.96 4.86 -19.68
N LEU A 207 13.19 4.39 -19.41
CA LEU A 207 13.60 3.95 -18.07
C LEU A 207 13.28 5.02 -17.02
N LEU A 208 13.71 6.26 -17.24
CA LEU A 208 13.50 7.35 -16.28
C LEU A 208 12.04 7.75 -16.10
N ALA A 209 11.16 7.42 -17.05
CA ALA A 209 9.72 7.60 -16.87
C ALA A 209 9.13 6.62 -15.84
N TYR A 210 9.69 5.41 -15.73
CA TYR A 210 9.29 4.39 -14.75
C TYR A 210 10.12 4.45 -13.47
N TYR A 211 11.41 4.79 -13.58
CA TYR A 211 12.40 4.84 -12.49
C TYR A 211 13.03 6.23 -12.37
N PRO A 212 12.27 7.27 -11.99
CA PRO A 212 12.78 8.66 -11.98
C PRO A 212 13.91 8.89 -10.97
N ALA A 213 14.08 7.99 -10.01
CA ALA A 213 15.16 8.05 -9.02
C ALA A 213 16.44 7.36 -9.47
N SER A 214 16.47 6.70 -10.64
CA SER A 214 17.64 5.98 -11.14
C SER A 214 18.82 6.92 -11.43
N GLU A 215 19.82 6.92 -10.58
CA GLU A 215 21.04 7.73 -10.78
C GLU A 215 21.91 7.16 -11.93
N VAL A 216 21.94 5.85 -12.07
CA VAL A 216 22.65 5.18 -13.19
C VAL A 216 21.97 5.54 -14.52
N GLY A 217 20.64 5.49 -14.56
CA GLY A 217 19.87 5.87 -15.75
C GLY A 217 20.10 7.33 -16.17
N LYS A 218 20.09 8.26 -15.23
CA LYS A 218 20.40 9.67 -15.47
C LYS A 218 21.81 9.89 -16.01
N ASN A 219 22.80 9.26 -15.38
CA ASN A 219 24.18 9.39 -15.80
C ASN A 219 24.41 8.83 -17.21
N ASN A 220 23.90 7.65 -17.50
CA ASN A 220 24.05 7.01 -18.80
C ASN A 220 23.34 7.82 -19.90
N LEU A 221 22.14 8.34 -19.63
CA LEU A 221 21.44 9.24 -20.56
C LEU A 221 22.25 10.47 -20.87
N ALA A 222 22.81 11.14 -19.87
CA ALA A 222 23.62 12.35 -20.06
C ALA A 222 24.87 12.09 -20.92
N VAL A 223 25.54 10.96 -20.72
CA VAL A 223 26.71 10.54 -21.51
C VAL A 223 26.32 10.32 -22.99
N LEU A 224 25.23 9.60 -23.24
CA LEU A 224 24.77 9.27 -24.59
C LEU A 224 24.26 10.54 -25.33
N GLU A 225 23.55 11.44 -24.65
CA GLU A 225 23.12 12.72 -25.23
C GLU A 225 24.31 13.60 -25.58
N HIS A 226 25.35 13.64 -24.74
CA HIS A 226 26.59 14.36 -25.05
C HIS A 226 27.27 13.77 -26.30
N GLU A 227 27.40 12.45 -26.37
CA GLU A 227 27.97 11.76 -27.54
C GLU A 227 27.18 12.08 -28.83
N TRP A 228 25.84 12.05 -28.73
CA TRP A 228 24.97 12.38 -29.86
C TRP A 228 25.18 13.80 -30.36
N LEU A 229 25.29 14.79 -29.46
CA LEU A 229 25.56 16.20 -29.80
C LEU A 229 26.93 16.34 -30.51
N MET A 230 27.97 15.72 -30.00
CA MET A 230 29.32 15.75 -30.59
C MET A 230 29.36 15.13 -31.98
N THR A 231 28.64 14.03 -32.18
CA THR A 231 28.57 13.34 -33.47
C THR A 231 27.82 14.15 -34.52
N ASN A 232 26.72 14.81 -34.14
CA ASN A 232 25.93 15.61 -35.09
C ASN A 232 26.50 17.01 -35.36
N SER A 233 27.23 17.60 -34.41
CA SER A 233 27.95 18.84 -34.61
C SER A 233 29.07 18.70 -35.65
N ARG A 234 29.73 17.55 -35.70
CA ARG A 234 30.75 17.23 -36.71
C ARG A 234 30.21 17.02 -38.11
N LYS A 235 28.95 16.54 -38.25
CA LYS A 235 28.28 16.35 -39.55
C LYS A 235 27.74 17.65 -40.14
N GLY A 236 27.45 18.65 -39.32
CA GLY A 236 26.97 19.98 -39.77
C GLY A 236 28.05 20.97 -40.14
N GLY A 237 29.33 20.67 -39.92
CA GLY A 237 30.47 21.55 -40.18
C GLY A 237 31.20 21.36 -41.54
N VAL A 238 30.66 20.53 -42.43
CA VAL A 238 31.20 20.34 -43.78
C VAL A 238 30.18 20.89 -44.77
N LYS A 239 30.24 22.19 -44.98
CA LYS A 239 29.72 22.90 -46.17
C LYS A 239 30.75 23.90 -46.61
#